data_4d3f249d78f90c80eaa0b2fa144c7077
#
_entry.id   4d3f249d78f90c80eaa0b2fa144c7077
#
_cell.length_a   1.000
_cell.length_b   1.000
_cell.length_c   1.000
_cell.angle_alpha   90.00
_cell.angle_beta   90.00
_cell.angle_gamma   90.00
#
_symmetry.space_group_name_H-M   'P 1'
#
loop_
_entity.id
_entity.type
_entity.pdbx_description
1 polymer ?
#
loop_
_entity_poly.entity_id
_entity_poly.type
_entity_poly.pdbx_seq_one_letter_code
_entity_poly.pdbx_strand_id
1 'polypeptide(L)'
;VMHQTQATWMRTAQQEFKKQTTAKQPEEVNGGLVEYLIALANDQLASADQCEQLLHRLVNQVPSENRGRVRELLDNALNGFLDISKHCLQLLVDIVLFDLRPAFKDMFTFPAWYIEGTTAMITETVRDYAGDYAARLDPNLYDVLSDDLLTRLLAAYLTALRRSARLRMPKAAERFGVDISELSNLISFMRPGDEATSRVEVLHMIHAILSSSSSMVFLPYWTFAKAHGPNLAFIEAVLRARDDMDKNDVTAVLESAKRKIRQENLPDVPEGGPTIMSAVSQTQASAFSNLFSNWHAGPDGDTWSALAQSAQNYLGAAGWRRDA
;
A
#
# COMPACT_ATOMS: atom_id res chain seq x y z
N VAL A 1 -15.01 24.89 -16.15
CA VAL A 1 -14.85 25.68 -14.91
C VAL A 1 -14.66 24.74 -13.72
N MET A 2 -15.59 23.77 -13.47
CA MET A 2 -15.56 22.89 -12.30
C MET A 2 -14.26 22.10 -12.16
N HIS A 3 -13.80 21.42 -13.20
CA HIS A 3 -12.51 20.71 -13.20
C HIS A 3 -11.30 21.60 -12.88
N GLN A 4 -11.29 22.84 -13.36
CA GLN A 4 -10.19 23.77 -13.10
C GLN A 4 -10.14 24.16 -11.62
N THR A 5 -11.30 24.37 -11.00
CA THR A 5 -11.40 24.73 -9.58
C THR A 5 -10.94 23.56 -8.71
N GLN A 6 -11.42 22.34 -8.99
CA GLN A 6 -11.04 21.13 -8.27
C GLN A 6 -9.54 20.81 -8.41
N ALA A 7 -9.00 20.88 -9.63
CA ALA A 7 -7.56 20.74 -9.87
C ALA A 7 -6.73 21.81 -9.17
N THR A 8 -7.30 23.00 -8.93
CA THR A 8 -6.63 24.04 -8.15
C THR A 8 -6.61 23.69 -6.68
N TRP A 9 -7.74 23.28 -6.11
CA TRP A 9 -7.80 22.82 -4.71
C TRP A 9 -6.84 21.67 -4.42
N MET A 10 -6.80 20.68 -5.31
CA MET A 10 -5.90 19.56 -5.18
C MET A 10 -4.42 19.98 -5.25
N ARG A 11 -4.07 20.86 -6.19
CA ARG A 11 -2.71 21.41 -6.26
C ARG A 11 -2.33 22.18 -4.99
N THR A 12 -3.27 22.95 -4.44
CA THR A 12 -3.04 23.66 -3.17
C THR A 12 -2.76 22.71 -2.04
N ALA A 13 -3.55 21.64 -1.90
CA ALA A 13 -3.34 20.59 -0.89
C ALA A 13 -1.98 19.90 -1.04
N GLN A 14 -1.59 19.53 -2.27
CA GLN A 14 -0.27 18.93 -2.56
C GLN A 14 0.89 19.89 -2.25
N GLN A 15 0.74 21.16 -2.56
CA GLN A 15 1.76 22.19 -2.27
C GLN A 15 1.91 22.38 -0.76
N GLU A 16 0.80 22.43 -0.02
CA GLU A 16 0.82 22.55 1.44
C GLU A 16 1.45 21.32 2.09
N PHE A 17 1.07 20.12 1.69
CA PHE A 17 1.71 18.89 2.14
C PHE A 17 3.22 18.90 1.85
N LYS A 18 3.62 19.26 0.63
CA LYS A 18 5.04 19.33 0.26
C LYS A 18 5.80 20.37 1.10
N LYS A 19 5.20 21.52 1.35
CA LYS A 19 5.80 22.58 2.16
C LYS A 19 6.04 22.11 3.60
N GLN A 20 5.05 21.45 4.21
CA GLN A 20 5.16 20.92 5.57
C GLN A 20 6.18 19.79 5.69
N THR A 21 6.21 18.88 4.71
CA THR A 21 7.12 17.73 4.70
C THR A 21 8.58 18.07 4.34
N THR A 22 8.83 19.21 3.70
CA THR A 22 10.19 19.68 3.34
C THR A 22 10.78 20.68 4.34
N ALA A 23 10.02 21.12 5.34
CA ALA A 23 10.52 21.99 6.39
C ALA A 23 11.64 21.32 7.19
N LYS A 24 12.63 22.11 7.67
CA LYS A 24 13.80 21.60 8.44
C LYS A 24 13.40 20.95 9.78
N GLN A 25 12.30 21.36 10.35
CA GLN A 25 11.61 20.73 11.46
C GLN A 25 10.17 20.52 11.00
N PRO A 26 9.82 19.32 10.57
CA PRO A 26 8.42 19.04 10.23
C PRO A 26 7.61 19.13 11.53
N GLU A 27 6.83 20.20 11.63
CA GLU A 27 5.73 20.26 12.58
C GLU A 27 4.75 19.15 12.21
N GLU A 28 4.01 18.63 13.19
CA GLU A 28 2.91 17.69 12.91
C GLU A 28 2.06 18.23 11.77
N VAL A 29 1.74 17.37 10.80
CA VAL A 29 0.93 17.78 9.65
C VAL A 29 -0.37 18.39 10.17
N ASN A 30 -0.65 19.62 9.78
CA ASN A 30 -1.77 20.39 10.30
C ASN A 30 -3.07 19.61 10.13
N GLY A 31 -3.79 19.31 11.23
CA GLY A 31 -5.06 18.57 11.23
C GLY A 31 -6.09 19.13 10.25
N GLY A 32 -6.06 20.42 10.00
CA GLY A 32 -6.90 21.07 8.97
C GLY A 32 -6.67 20.55 7.54
N LEU A 33 -5.47 20.10 7.20
CA LEU A 33 -5.21 19.48 5.89
C LEU A 33 -5.89 18.12 5.77
N VAL A 34 -5.83 17.30 6.81
CA VAL A 34 -6.51 15.98 6.85
C VAL A 34 -8.02 16.17 6.69
N GLU A 35 -8.61 17.06 7.47
CA GLU A 35 -10.05 17.36 7.39
C GLU A 35 -10.47 17.86 6.01
N TYR A 36 -9.66 18.72 5.42
CA TYR A 36 -9.87 19.23 4.06
C TYR A 36 -9.82 18.10 3.01
N LEU A 37 -8.84 17.21 3.09
CA LEU A 37 -8.69 16.09 2.15
C LEU A 37 -9.87 15.10 2.27
N ILE A 38 -10.32 14.80 3.49
CA ILE A 38 -11.47 13.93 3.75
C ILE A 38 -12.74 14.56 3.16
N ALA A 39 -13.01 15.84 3.45
CA ALA A 39 -14.17 16.54 2.93
C ALA A 39 -14.14 16.57 1.40
N LEU A 40 -12.99 16.92 0.81
CA LEU A 40 -12.82 16.97 -0.63
C LEU A 40 -13.05 15.57 -1.28
N ALA A 41 -12.52 14.51 -0.70
CA ALA A 41 -12.71 13.15 -1.22
C ALA A 41 -14.18 12.73 -1.22
N ASN A 42 -14.90 12.97 -0.12
CA ASN A 42 -16.33 12.69 0.00
C ASN A 42 -17.17 13.53 -0.98
N ASP A 43 -16.87 14.81 -1.13
CA ASP A 43 -17.55 15.72 -2.06
C ASP A 43 -17.35 15.30 -3.53
N GLN A 44 -16.16 14.77 -3.86
CA GLN A 44 -15.88 14.27 -5.20
C GLN A 44 -16.68 13.00 -5.49
N LEU A 45 -16.79 12.07 -4.54
CA LEU A 45 -17.59 10.87 -4.68
C LEU A 45 -19.07 11.25 -4.88
N ALA A 46 -19.63 12.12 -4.05
CA ALA A 46 -21.01 12.61 -4.18
C ALA A 46 -21.23 13.32 -5.53
N SER A 47 -20.22 14.05 -6.04
CA SER A 47 -20.28 14.71 -7.35
C SER A 47 -20.28 13.68 -8.51
N ALA A 48 -19.52 12.60 -8.36
CA ALA A 48 -19.50 11.51 -9.33
C ALA A 48 -20.87 10.83 -9.41
N ASP A 49 -21.50 10.52 -8.28
CA ASP A 49 -22.85 9.94 -8.20
C ASP A 49 -23.91 10.84 -8.87
N GLN A 50 -23.85 12.14 -8.61
CA GLN A 50 -24.74 13.11 -9.26
C GLN A 50 -24.52 13.18 -10.77
N CYS A 51 -23.27 13.11 -11.21
CA CYS A 51 -22.90 13.10 -12.62
C CYS A 51 -23.48 11.88 -13.33
N GLU A 52 -23.42 10.71 -12.72
CA GLU A 52 -24.00 9.47 -13.25
C GLU A 52 -25.54 9.55 -13.35
N GLN A 53 -26.19 10.03 -12.31
CA GLN A 53 -27.65 10.27 -12.34
C GLN A 53 -28.05 11.24 -13.45
N LEU A 54 -27.26 12.28 -13.67
CA LEU A 54 -27.47 13.24 -14.74
C LEU A 54 -27.30 12.59 -16.11
N LEU A 55 -26.30 11.72 -16.28
CA LEU A 55 -26.06 10.95 -17.49
C LEU A 55 -27.31 10.12 -17.86
N HIS A 56 -27.81 9.36 -16.89
CA HIS A 56 -29.03 8.54 -17.11
C HIS A 56 -30.26 9.36 -17.56
N ARG A 57 -30.44 10.53 -16.97
CA ARG A 57 -31.55 11.44 -17.33
C ARG A 57 -31.37 12.03 -18.73
N LEU A 58 -30.19 12.56 -19.03
CA LEU A 58 -29.92 13.28 -20.27
C LEU A 58 -29.89 12.36 -21.50
N VAL A 59 -29.28 11.18 -21.39
CA VAL A 59 -29.19 10.25 -22.53
C VAL A 59 -30.58 9.88 -23.08
N ASN A 60 -31.61 9.82 -22.23
CA ASN A 60 -32.97 9.53 -22.63
C ASN A 60 -33.72 10.72 -23.21
N GLN A 61 -33.30 11.95 -22.93
CA GLN A 61 -33.98 13.17 -23.37
C GLN A 61 -33.32 13.83 -24.60
N VAL A 62 -32.05 13.46 -24.90
CA VAL A 62 -31.30 14.04 -26.01
C VAL A 62 -31.54 13.24 -27.31
N PRO A 63 -31.62 13.91 -28.48
CA PRO A 63 -31.67 13.24 -29.78
C PRO A 63 -30.57 12.22 -29.96
N SER A 64 -30.86 11.10 -30.66
CA SER A 64 -29.92 9.97 -30.82
C SER A 64 -28.55 10.34 -31.34
N GLU A 65 -28.47 11.33 -32.22
CA GLU A 65 -27.24 11.84 -32.82
C GLU A 65 -26.32 12.52 -31.82
N ASN A 66 -26.83 13.05 -30.71
CA ASN A 66 -26.06 13.77 -29.68
C ASN A 66 -25.76 12.91 -28.45
N ARG A 67 -26.36 11.73 -28.31
CA ARG A 67 -26.21 10.86 -27.13
C ARG A 67 -24.76 10.45 -26.87
N GLY A 68 -24.01 10.15 -27.92
CA GLY A 68 -22.59 9.78 -27.80
C GLY A 68 -21.76 10.91 -27.20
N ARG A 69 -21.95 12.13 -27.68
CA ARG A 69 -21.22 13.31 -27.19
C ARG A 69 -21.58 13.66 -25.75
N VAL A 70 -22.86 13.53 -25.37
CA VAL A 70 -23.30 13.78 -23.99
C VAL A 70 -22.66 12.74 -23.04
N ARG A 71 -22.66 11.46 -23.45
CA ARG A 71 -22.02 10.39 -22.66
C ARG A 71 -20.53 10.66 -22.48
N GLU A 72 -19.80 10.92 -23.53
CA GLU A 72 -18.37 11.22 -23.48
C GLU A 72 -18.03 12.40 -22.53
N LEU A 73 -18.80 13.48 -22.58
CA LEU A 73 -18.59 14.64 -21.72
C LEU A 73 -18.86 14.34 -20.24
N LEU A 74 -19.85 13.53 -19.93
CA LEU A 74 -20.20 13.18 -18.56
C LEU A 74 -19.28 12.08 -18.02
N ASP A 75 -18.85 11.12 -18.83
CA ASP A 75 -17.84 10.11 -18.46
C ASP A 75 -16.49 10.79 -18.14
N ASN A 76 -16.09 11.77 -18.94
CA ASN A 76 -14.89 12.57 -18.65
C ASN A 76 -15.02 13.37 -17.34
N ALA A 77 -16.19 13.92 -17.04
CA ALA A 77 -16.43 14.62 -15.78
C ALA A 77 -16.37 13.66 -14.58
N LEU A 78 -17.03 12.50 -14.69
CA LEU A 78 -17.03 11.44 -13.69
C LEU A 78 -15.61 10.95 -13.38
N ASN A 79 -14.83 10.63 -14.40
CA ASN A 79 -13.43 10.23 -14.24
C ASN A 79 -12.61 11.32 -13.55
N GLY A 80 -12.84 12.60 -13.87
CA GLY A 80 -12.18 13.73 -13.21
C GLY A 80 -12.49 13.83 -11.71
N PHE A 81 -13.72 13.55 -11.28
CA PHE A 81 -14.09 13.51 -9.87
C PHE A 81 -13.39 12.34 -9.14
N LEU A 82 -13.41 11.15 -9.74
CA LEU A 82 -12.76 9.97 -9.17
C LEU A 82 -11.25 10.13 -9.06
N ASP A 83 -10.60 10.75 -10.05
CA ASP A 83 -9.17 11.04 -10.01
C ASP A 83 -8.79 11.96 -8.84
N ILE A 84 -9.60 12.99 -8.56
CA ILE A 84 -9.35 13.89 -7.43
C ILE A 84 -9.54 13.15 -6.11
N SER A 85 -10.61 12.37 -5.97
CA SER A 85 -10.84 11.53 -4.79
C SER A 85 -9.63 10.63 -4.54
N LYS A 86 -9.15 9.95 -5.58
CA LYS A 86 -7.93 9.12 -5.53
C LYS A 86 -6.72 9.88 -4.99
N HIS A 87 -6.45 11.05 -5.52
CA HIS A 87 -5.32 11.85 -5.05
C HIS A 87 -5.46 12.28 -3.59
N CYS A 88 -6.69 12.58 -3.14
CA CYS A 88 -6.94 12.87 -1.73
C CYS A 88 -6.59 11.67 -0.83
N LEU A 89 -7.05 10.47 -1.19
CA LEU A 89 -6.74 9.25 -0.46
C LEU A 89 -5.22 8.98 -0.43
N GLN A 90 -4.53 9.16 -1.55
CA GLN A 90 -3.07 9.00 -1.62
C GLN A 90 -2.35 9.97 -0.67
N LEU A 91 -2.78 11.24 -0.59
CA LEU A 91 -2.19 12.19 0.34
C LEU A 91 -2.50 11.85 1.79
N LEU A 92 -3.69 11.33 2.12
CA LEU A 92 -4.00 10.86 3.46
C LEU A 92 -3.07 9.71 3.89
N VAL A 93 -2.82 8.76 3.00
CA VAL A 93 -1.85 7.68 3.24
C VAL A 93 -0.42 8.23 3.38
N ASP A 94 -0.03 9.21 2.54
CA ASP A 94 1.28 9.84 2.60
C ASP A 94 1.51 10.57 3.94
N ILE A 95 0.48 11.18 4.52
CA ILE A 95 0.53 11.82 5.85
C ILE A 95 0.87 10.78 6.92
N VAL A 96 0.14 9.68 6.97
CA VAL A 96 0.40 8.59 7.93
C VAL A 96 1.82 8.06 7.81
N LEU A 97 2.23 7.74 6.57
CA LEU A 97 3.58 7.20 6.34
C LEU A 97 4.68 8.22 6.62
N PHE A 98 4.41 9.51 6.45
CA PHE A 98 5.34 10.57 6.81
C PHE A 98 5.61 10.59 8.31
N ASP A 99 4.58 10.51 9.12
CA ASP A 99 4.70 10.50 10.59
C ASP A 99 5.39 9.23 11.10
N LEU A 100 5.24 8.11 10.39
CA LEU A 100 5.91 6.85 10.73
C LEU A 100 7.39 6.78 10.36
N ARG A 101 7.94 7.77 9.61
CA ARG A 101 9.35 7.75 9.17
C ARG A 101 10.37 7.55 10.29
N PRO A 102 10.27 8.24 11.45
CA PRO A 102 11.21 8.03 12.54
C PRO A 102 11.20 6.58 13.03
N ALA A 103 10.01 6.01 13.21
CA ALA A 103 9.85 4.62 13.65
C ALA A 103 10.44 3.63 12.63
N PHE A 104 10.20 3.82 11.34
CA PHE A 104 10.81 2.99 10.29
C PHE A 104 12.34 3.13 10.20
N LYS A 105 12.91 4.25 10.59
CA LYS A 105 14.36 4.43 10.67
C LYS A 105 14.96 3.58 11.78
N ASP A 106 14.23 3.40 12.88
CA ASP A 106 14.65 2.64 14.04
C ASP A 106 14.31 1.14 13.97
N MET A 107 13.52 0.73 12.95
CA MET A 107 13.20 -0.68 12.69
C MET A 107 14.47 -1.51 12.49
N PHE A 108 14.44 -2.72 13.05
CA PHE A 108 15.52 -3.71 13.00
C PHE A 108 16.84 -3.23 13.64
N THR A 109 16.83 -2.13 14.41
CA THR A 109 17.98 -1.62 15.17
C THR A 109 17.90 -1.99 16.65
N PHE A 110 19.03 -2.01 17.32
CA PHE A 110 19.10 -2.22 18.77
C PHE A 110 19.34 -0.86 19.47
N PRO A 111 18.67 -0.56 20.60
CA PRO A 111 17.67 -1.39 21.31
C PRO A 111 16.23 -1.24 20.81
N ALA A 112 15.95 -0.24 19.96
CA ALA A 112 14.60 0.21 19.62
C ALA A 112 13.67 -0.92 19.19
N TRP A 113 14.03 -1.68 18.16
CA TRP A 113 13.18 -2.76 17.67
C TRP A 113 13.12 -3.97 18.61
N TYR A 114 14.28 -4.37 19.20
CA TYR A 114 14.34 -5.59 20.01
C TYR A 114 13.69 -5.47 21.39
N ILE A 115 13.66 -4.27 21.98
CA ILE A 115 13.27 -4.03 23.36
C ILE A 115 12.10 -3.05 23.48
N GLU A 116 12.14 -1.94 22.73
CA GLU A 116 11.23 -0.81 22.92
C GLU A 116 9.90 -0.96 22.17
N GLY A 117 9.77 -1.99 21.31
CA GLY A 117 8.49 -2.29 20.67
C GLY A 117 8.12 -1.35 19.54
N THR A 118 9.09 -1.00 18.67
CA THR A 118 8.87 -0.08 17.54
C THR A 118 7.67 -0.47 16.67
N THR A 119 7.45 -1.77 16.44
CA THR A 119 6.30 -2.25 15.63
C THR A 119 4.97 -1.96 16.32
N ALA A 120 4.88 -2.14 17.65
CA ALA A 120 3.69 -1.79 18.41
C ALA A 120 3.36 -0.30 18.29
N MET A 121 4.36 0.58 18.39
CA MET A 121 4.16 2.02 18.19
C MET A 121 3.65 2.33 16.77
N ILE A 122 4.22 1.69 15.74
CA ILE A 122 3.74 1.84 14.35
C ILE A 122 2.27 1.43 14.23
N THR A 123 1.92 0.24 14.74
CA THR A 123 0.55 -0.28 14.62
C THR A 123 -0.47 0.54 15.39
N GLU A 124 -0.12 1.05 16.58
CA GLU A 124 -1.00 1.96 17.35
C GLU A 124 -1.19 3.30 16.62
N THR A 125 -0.13 3.92 16.12
CA THR A 125 -0.24 5.15 15.32
C THR A 125 -1.13 4.96 14.09
N VAL A 126 -0.96 3.86 13.35
CA VAL A 126 -1.83 3.55 12.20
C VAL A 126 -3.28 3.32 12.64
N ARG A 127 -3.50 2.67 13.77
CA ARG A 127 -4.84 2.42 14.33
C ARG A 127 -5.57 3.71 14.65
N ASP A 128 -4.88 4.68 15.24
CA ASP A 128 -5.44 5.99 15.57
C ASP A 128 -5.89 6.73 14.30
N TYR A 129 -5.00 6.82 13.29
CA TYR A 129 -5.36 7.41 11.99
C TYR A 129 -6.51 6.66 11.31
N ALA A 130 -6.46 5.33 11.30
CA ALA A 130 -7.51 4.52 10.69
C ALA A 130 -8.87 4.71 11.35
N GLY A 131 -8.91 4.85 12.69
CA GLY A 131 -10.12 5.16 13.45
C GLY A 131 -10.71 6.53 13.07
N ASP A 132 -9.85 7.55 12.99
CA ASP A 132 -10.25 8.90 12.58
C ASP A 132 -10.76 8.95 11.14
N TYR A 133 -10.12 8.23 10.23
CA TYR A 133 -10.53 8.16 8.83
C TYR A 133 -11.83 7.38 8.65
N ALA A 134 -11.99 6.24 9.33
CA ALA A 134 -13.20 5.44 9.29
C ALA A 134 -14.44 6.22 9.79
N ALA A 135 -14.25 7.13 10.75
CA ALA A 135 -15.34 7.94 11.29
C ALA A 135 -15.84 9.04 10.34
N ARG A 136 -15.04 9.43 9.34
CA ARG A 136 -15.29 10.63 8.53
C ARG A 136 -15.31 10.40 7.01
N LEU A 137 -14.60 9.40 6.50
CA LEU A 137 -14.65 9.03 5.08
C LEU A 137 -15.91 8.23 4.76
N ASP A 138 -16.38 8.36 3.53
CA ASP A 138 -17.34 7.41 2.98
C ASP A 138 -16.78 5.98 3.11
N PRO A 139 -17.60 4.99 3.49
CA PRO A 139 -17.13 3.61 3.70
C PRO A 139 -16.37 3.01 2.50
N ASN A 140 -16.80 3.30 1.26
CA ASN A 140 -16.11 2.80 0.07
C ASN A 140 -14.74 3.45 -0.12
N LEU A 141 -14.62 4.76 0.18
CA LEU A 141 -13.34 5.46 0.15
C LEU A 141 -12.40 4.98 1.25
N TYR A 142 -12.94 4.69 2.44
CA TYR A 142 -12.18 4.12 3.53
C TYR A 142 -11.65 2.72 3.19
N ASP A 143 -12.43 1.89 2.54
CA ASP A 143 -12.00 0.56 2.08
C ASP A 143 -10.79 0.64 1.14
N VAL A 144 -10.84 1.55 0.16
CA VAL A 144 -9.72 1.77 -0.77
C VAL A 144 -8.50 2.35 -0.07
N LEU A 145 -8.70 3.34 0.82
CA LEU A 145 -7.62 3.92 1.60
C LEU A 145 -6.94 2.87 2.48
N SER A 146 -7.72 2.03 3.16
CA SER A 146 -7.22 0.97 4.03
C SER A 146 -6.36 -0.02 3.27
N ASP A 147 -6.78 -0.38 2.06
CA ASP A 147 -6.05 -1.29 1.17
C ASP A 147 -4.68 -0.72 0.76
N ASP A 148 -4.66 0.51 0.29
CA ASP A 148 -3.41 1.21 -0.08
C ASP A 148 -2.49 1.42 1.12
N LEU A 149 -3.04 1.87 2.26
CA LEU A 149 -2.27 2.09 3.48
C LEU A 149 -1.60 0.81 3.98
N LEU A 150 -2.34 -0.29 4.08
CA LEU A 150 -1.80 -1.59 4.51
C LEU A 150 -0.73 -2.11 3.54
N THR A 151 -0.96 -2.00 2.24
CA THR A 151 -0.01 -2.43 1.21
C THR A 151 1.30 -1.63 1.33
N ARG A 152 1.21 -0.31 1.47
CA ARG A 152 2.38 0.56 1.57
C ARG A 152 3.09 0.43 2.91
N LEU A 153 2.35 0.21 4.00
CA LEU A 153 2.90 -0.07 5.33
C LEU A 153 3.75 -1.35 5.32
N LEU A 154 3.21 -2.44 4.78
CA LEU A 154 3.94 -3.71 4.68
C LEU A 154 5.15 -3.60 3.75
N ALA A 155 5.05 -2.86 2.64
CA ALA A 155 6.17 -2.61 1.75
C ALA A 155 7.27 -1.78 2.44
N ALA A 156 6.90 -0.78 3.26
CA ALA A 156 7.83 0.00 4.06
C ALA A 156 8.53 -0.88 5.12
N TYR A 157 7.78 -1.76 5.79
CA TYR A 157 8.31 -2.72 6.75
C TYR A 157 9.35 -3.67 6.11
N LEU A 158 9.01 -4.28 4.97
CA LEU A 158 9.92 -5.15 4.23
C LEU A 158 11.14 -4.41 3.67
N THR A 159 10.96 -3.16 3.27
CA THR A 159 12.07 -2.30 2.83
C THR A 159 13.02 -1.98 3.99
N ALA A 160 12.49 -1.73 5.19
CA ALA A 160 13.31 -1.55 6.39
C ALA A 160 14.08 -2.83 6.74
N LEU A 161 13.45 -4.02 6.64
CA LEU A 161 14.12 -5.30 6.80
C LEU A 161 15.28 -5.49 5.82
N ARG A 162 15.05 -5.21 4.53
CA ARG A 162 16.09 -5.28 3.49
C ARG A 162 17.29 -4.39 3.78
N ARG A 163 17.10 -3.29 4.52
CA ARG A 163 18.14 -2.32 4.86
C ARG A 163 18.83 -2.59 6.20
N SER A 164 18.36 -3.59 6.95
CA SER A 164 18.93 -3.92 8.24
C SER A 164 20.41 -4.26 8.09
N ALA A 165 21.25 -3.61 8.92
CA ALA A 165 22.69 -3.84 8.89
C ALA A 165 23.08 -5.14 9.60
N ARG A 166 22.33 -5.50 10.64
CA ARG A 166 22.62 -6.69 11.46
C ARG A 166 21.37 -7.19 12.17
N LEU A 167 21.08 -8.46 11.98
CA LEU A 167 20.03 -9.22 12.66
C LEU A 167 20.67 -10.20 13.64
N ARG A 168 20.38 -10.02 14.94
CA ARG A 168 20.93 -10.85 16.03
C ARG A 168 20.10 -12.11 16.18
N MET A 169 20.59 -13.22 15.62
CA MET A 169 19.88 -14.48 15.65
C MET A 169 20.09 -15.21 16.99
N PRO A 170 19.11 -15.98 17.52
CA PRO A 170 17.74 -16.19 17.01
C PRO A 170 16.75 -15.08 17.39
N LYS A 171 17.15 -14.11 18.23
CA LYS A 171 16.26 -13.07 18.77
C LYS A 171 15.53 -12.26 17.69
N ALA A 172 16.18 -12.04 16.55
CA ALA A 172 15.55 -11.36 15.42
C ALA A 172 14.37 -12.16 14.85
N ALA A 173 14.49 -13.48 14.74
CA ALA A 173 13.39 -14.32 14.29
C ALA A 173 12.23 -14.34 15.31
N GLU A 174 12.54 -14.44 16.62
CA GLU A 174 11.54 -14.38 17.69
C GLU A 174 10.78 -13.05 17.67
N ARG A 175 11.50 -11.91 17.58
CA ARG A 175 10.88 -10.59 17.52
C ARG A 175 10.04 -10.42 16.24
N PHE A 176 10.53 -10.88 15.10
CA PHE A 176 9.78 -10.84 13.84
C PHE A 176 8.46 -11.62 13.93
N GLY A 177 8.43 -12.76 14.65
CA GLY A 177 7.20 -13.49 14.95
C GLY A 177 6.18 -12.67 15.76
N VAL A 178 6.65 -11.89 16.73
CA VAL A 178 5.78 -10.95 17.48
C VAL A 178 5.24 -9.86 16.55
N ASP A 179 6.09 -9.28 15.71
CA ASP A 179 5.70 -8.26 14.73
C ASP A 179 4.61 -8.75 13.77
N ILE A 180 4.68 -10.01 13.31
CA ILE A 180 3.62 -10.62 12.50
C ILE A 180 2.29 -10.59 13.24
N SER A 181 2.28 -10.92 14.53
CA SER A 181 1.07 -10.91 15.34
C SER A 181 0.50 -9.49 15.50
N GLU A 182 1.35 -8.49 15.73
CA GLU A 182 0.97 -7.08 15.84
C GLU A 182 0.39 -6.56 14.52
N LEU A 183 1.05 -6.84 13.39
CA LEU A 183 0.58 -6.46 12.04
C LEU A 183 -0.70 -7.19 11.64
N SER A 184 -0.84 -8.48 11.97
CA SER A 184 -2.07 -9.26 11.73
C SER A 184 -3.26 -8.66 12.48
N ASN A 185 -3.06 -8.25 13.72
CA ASN A 185 -4.09 -7.60 14.52
C ASN A 185 -4.50 -6.24 13.93
N LEU A 186 -3.55 -5.47 13.41
CA LEU A 186 -3.85 -4.21 12.72
C LEU A 186 -4.64 -4.46 11.43
N ILE A 187 -4.20 -5.42 10.60
CA ILE A 187 -4.91 -5.78 9.36
C ILE A 187 -6.34 -6.22 9.66
N SER A 188 -6.53 -7.09 10.65
CA SER A 188 -7.85 -7.54 11.06
C SER A 188 -8.74 -6.42 11.60
N PHE A 189 -8.16 -5.41 12.23
CA PHE A 189 -8.87 -4.21 12.68
C PHE A 189 -9.33 -3.34 11.50
N MET A 190 -8.46 -3.11 10.51
CA MET A 190 -8.77 -2.25 9.37
C MET A 190 -9.61 -2.96 8.30
N ARG A 191 -9.40 -4.26 8.11
CA ARG A 191 -10.03 -5.10 7.09
C ARG A 191 -10.47 -6.44 7.70
N PRO A 192 -11.61 -6.50 8.39
CA PRO A 192 -12.10 -7.74 8.98
C PRO A 192 -12.48 -8.74 7.88
N GLY A 193 -11.99 -10.00 7.99
CA GLY A 193 -12.31 -11.09 7.07
C GLY A 193 -11.08 -11.90 6.63
N ASP A 194 -11.27 -12.79 5.65
CA ASP A 194 -10.24 -13.75 5.20
C ASP A 194 -9.02 -13.11 4.51
N GLU A 195 -9.14 -11.89 4.03
CA GLU A 195 -8.04 -11.16 3.38
C GLU A 195 -6.84 -10.89 4.30
N ALA A 196 -7.06 -10.82 5.62
CA ALA A 196 -5.99 -10.60 6.60
C ALA A 196 -4.91 -11.68 6.51
N THR A 197 -5.31 -12.95 6.40
CA THR A 197 -4.39 -14.09 6.33
C THR A 197 -3.53 -14.04 5.06
N SER A 198 -4.11 -13.70 3.92
CA SER A 198 -3.39 -13.60 2.65
C SER A 198 -2.32 -12.50 2.68
N ARG A 199 -2.60 -11.36 3.32
CA ARG A 199 -1.67 -10.22 3.38
C ARG A 199 -0.43 -10.49 4.23
N VAL A 200 -0.55 -11.27 5.30
CA VAL A 200 0.59 -11.61 6.17
C VAL A 200 1.35 -12.86 5.73
N GLU A 201 0.87 -13.58 4.72
CA GLU A 201 1.51 -14.81 4.24
C GLU A 201 2.98 -14.59 3.85
N VAL A 202 3.27 -13.49 3.17
CA VAL A 202 4.65 -13.12 2.82
C VAL A 202 5.55 -12.96 4.06
N LEU A 203 5.02 -12.41 5.14
CA LEU A 203 5.76 -12.26 6.40
C LEU A 203 6.02 -13.62 7.05
N HIS A 204 5.06 -14.53 7.02
CA HIS A 204 5.26 -15.91 7.51
C HIS A 204 6.33 -16.65 6.71
N MET A 205 6.37 -16.48 5.38
CA MET A 205 7.42 -17.07 4.55
C MET A 205 8.80 -16.49 4.87
N ILE A 206 8.90 -15.16 5.07
CA ILE A 206 10.15 -14.51 5.48
C ILE A 206 10.56 -14.95 6.89
N HIS A 207 9.61 -15.07 7.81
CA HIS A 207 9.88 -15.60 9.15
C HIS A 207 10.45 -17.03 9.10
N ALA A 208 9.94 -17.88 8.23
CA ALA A 208 10.50 -19.23 8.02
C ALA A 208 11.96 -19.18 7.51
N ILE A 209 12.30 -18.22 6.64
CA ILE A 209 13.68 -17.97 6.19
C ILE A 209 14.56 -17.51 7.35
N LEU A 210 14.07 -16.59 8.18
CA LEU A 210 14.81 -16.08 9.34
C LEU A 210 15.02 -17.16 10.42
N SER A 211 14.03 -18.04 10.64
CA SER A 211 14.07 -19.08 11.68
C SER A 211 14.88 -20.32 11.27
N SER A 212 15.26 -20.45 10.00
CA SER A 212 16.00 -21.60 9.50
C SER A 212 17.51 -21.47 9.75
N SER A 213 18.19 -22.60 10.04
CA SER A 213 19.66 -22.63 10.08
C SER A 213 20.26 -22.38 8.70
N SER A 214 21.55 -22.02 8.63
CA SER A 214 22.25 -21.75 7.36
C SER A 214 22.15 -22.89 6.36
N SER A 215 22.20 -24.16 6.84
CA SER A 215 22.06 -25.36 6.00
C SER A 215 20.65 -25.64 5.48
N MET A 216 19.62 -25.11 6.14
CA MET A 216 18.21 -25.42 5.85
C MET A 216 17.45 -24.26 5.18
N VAL A 217 18.03 -23.09 5.08
CA VAL A 217 17.36 -21.85 4.62
C VAL A 217 16.90 -21.91 3.15
N PHE A 218 17.49 -22.79 2.35
CA PHE A 218 17.14 -22.92 0.93
C PHE A 218 15.67 -23.34 0.71
N LEU A 219 15.15 -24.27 1.50
CA LEU A 219 13.79 -24.78 1.33
C LEU A 219 12.71 -23.71 1.58
N PRO A 220 12.68 -22.97 2.72
CA PRO A 220 11.74 -21.89 2.90
C PRO A 220 11.94 -20.75 1.90
N TYR A 221 13.18 -20.44 1.50
CA TYR A 221 13.41 -19.51 0.41
C TYR A 221 12.73 -19.96 -0.89
N TRP A 222 12.84 -21.26 -1.24
CA TRP A 222 12.24 -21.78 -2.47
C TRP A 222 10.71 -21.68 -2.47
N THR A 223 10.09 -21.92 -1.30
CA THR A 223 8.65 -21.71 -1.12
C THR A 223 8.26 -20.24 -1.35
N PHE A 224 9.00 -19.32 -0.75
CA PHE A 224 8.83 -17.89 -0.96
C PHE A 224 9.01 -17.50 -2.44
N ALA A 225 10.06 -18.00 -3.10
CA ALA A 225 10.35 -17.67 -4.48
C ALA A 225 9.25 -18.10 -5.46
N LYS A 226 8.61 -19.25 -5.21
CA LYS A 226 7.46 -19.70 -6.01
C LYS A 226 6.24 -18.78 -5.87
N ALA A 227 5.98 -18.28 -4.68
CA ALA A 227 4.82 -17.44 -4.39
C ALA A 227 5.01 -15.97 -4.81
N HIS A 228 6.24 -15.44 -4.69
CA HIS A 228 6.50 -14.02 -4.82
C HIS A 228 7.54 -13.66 -5.90
N GLY A 229 8.06 -14.66 -6.64
CA GLY A 229 9.19 -14.49 -7.53
C GLY A 229 10.55 -14.58 -6.79
N PRO A 230 11.66 -14.68 -7.52
CA PRO A 230 12.99 -14.95 -6.96
C PRO A 230 13.48 -13.94 -5.93
N ASN A 231 13.23 -12.66 -6.13
CA ASN A 231 13.61 -11.56 -5.24
C ASN A 231 15.04 -11.69 -4.65
N LEU A 232 16.00 -12.13 -5.48
CA LEU A 232 17.36 -12.47 -5.05
C LEU A 232 18.06 -11.35 -4.28
N ALA A 233 17.90 -10.09 -4.73
CA ALA A 233 18.53 -8.94 -4.07
C ALA A 233 17.96 -8.68 -2.66
N PHE A 234 16.66 -8.94 -2.44
CA PHE A 234 16.04 -8.85 -1.13
C PHE A 234 16.56 -9.95 -0.21
N ILE A 235 16.53 -11.19 -0.68
CA ILE A 235 17.00 -12.35 0.10
C ILE A 235 18.49 -12.25 0.42
N GLU A 236 19.33 -11.86 -0.55
CA GLU A 236 20.75 -11.62 -0.29
C GLU A 236 20.97 -10.61 0.83
N ALA A 237 20.24 -9.49 0.81
CA ALA A 237 20.35 -8.46 1.85
C ALA A 237 19.96 -9.01 3.22
N VAL A 238 18.84 -9.74 3.32
CA VAL A 238 18.37 -10.34 4.57
C VAL A 238 19.35 -11.38 5.11
N LEU A 239 19.86 -12.29 4.25
CA LEU A 239 20.80 -13.31 4.67
C LEU A 239 22.16 -12.71 5.11
N ARG A 240 22.63 -11.67 4.43
CA ARG A 240 23.87 -10.94 4.81
C ARG A 240 23.72 -10.19 6.14
N ALA A 241 22.52 -9.77 6.49
CA ALA A 241 22.28 -9.08 7.76
C ALA A 241 22.28 -10.05 8.96
N ARG A 242 22.03 -11.34 8.77
CA ARG A 242 22.06 -12.36 9.82
C ARG A 242 23.46 -12.53 10.37
N ASP A 243 23.63 -12.51 11.70
CA ASP A 243 24.93 -12.65 12.37
C ASP A 243 25.36 -14.12 12.62
N ASP A 244 24.49 -15.07 12.28
CA ASP A 244 24.74 -16.51 12.33
C ASP A 244 25.09 -17.15 10.97
N MET A 245 25.23 -16.34 9.92
CA MET A 245 25.63 -16.78 8.57
C MET A 245 26.92 -16.08 8.13
N ASP A 246 27.84 -16.87 7.61
CA ASP A 246 29.06 -16.32 7.01
C ASP A 246 28.85 -16.00 5.51
N LYS A 247 29.85 -15.36 4.92
CA LYS A 247 29.81 -14.96 3.50
C LYS A 247 29.74 -16.15 2.54
N ASN A 248 30.33 -17.30 2.92
CA ASN A 248 30.34 -18.50 2.12
C ASN A 248 28.97 -19.18 2.15
N ASP A 249 28.34 -19.25 3.33
CA ASP A 249 26.98 -19.75 3.51
C ASP A 249 25.99 -19.00 2.61
N VAL A 250 26.02 -17.66 2.69
CA VAL A 250 25.15 -16.81 1.85
C VAL A 250 25.40 -17.05 0.37
N THR A 251 26.67 -17.12 -0.04
CA THR A 251 27.01 -17.38 -1.44
C THR A 251 26.53 -18.76 -1.91
N ALA A 252 26.69 -19.79 -1.10
CA ALA A 252 26.24 -21.14 -1.42
C ALA A 252 24.70 -21.23 -1.62
N VAL A 253 23.95 -20.56 -0.72
CA VAL A 253 22.48 -20.46 -0.83
C VAL A 253 22.07 -19.75 -2.13
N LEU A 254 22.70 -18.59 -2.43
CA LEU A 254 22.38 -17.81 -3.62
C LEU A 254 22.72 -18.54 -4.93
N GLU A 255 23.85 -19.24 -5.00
CA GLU A 255 24.22 -20.04 -6.17
C GLU A 255 23.26 -21.21 -6.37
N SER A 256 22.82 -21.86 -5.28
CA SER A 256 21.79 -22.90 -5.34
C SER A 256 20.45 -22.33 -5.83
N ALA A 257 20.07 -21.15 -5.34
CA ALA A 257 18.88 -20.43 -5.76
C ALA A 257 18.92 -20.10 -7.28
N LYS A 258 19.99 -19.47 -7.75
CA LYS A 258 20.18 -19.12 -9.17
C LYS A 258 20.14 -20.34 -10.09
N ARG A 259 20.73 -21.46 -9.65
CA ARG A 259 20.69 -22.71 -10.39
C ARG A 259 19.27 -23.24 -10.52
N LYS A 260 18.54 -23.28 -9.41
CA LYS A 260 17.18 -23.80 -9.36
C LYS A 260 16.19 -22.93 -10.15
N ILE A 261 16.32 -21.60 -10.05
CA ILE A 261 15.53 -20.64 -10.84
C ILE A 261 15.69 -20.92 -12.35
N ARG A 262 16.95 -21.12 -12.82
CA ARG A 262 17.21 -21.44 -14.22
C ARG A 262 16.65 -22.81 -14.63
N GLN A 263 16.75 -23.81 -13.76
CA GLN A 263 16.23 -25.16 -14.01
C GLN A 263 14.72 -25.21 -14.16
N GLU A 264 14.01 -24.44 -13.35
CA GLU A 264 12.53 -24.40 -13.36
C GLU A 264 11.97 -23.22 -14.17
N ASN A 265 12.82 -22.41 -14.80
CA ASN A 265 12.41 -21.19 -15.54
C ASN A 265 11.47 -20.31 -14.71
N LEU A 266 11.77 -20.11 -13.42
CA LEU A 266 10.91 -19.36 -12.51
C LEU A 266 10.83 -17.89 -12.98
N PRO A 267 9.64 -17.34 -13.25
CA PRO A 267 9.49 -15.96 -13.69
C PRO A 267 9.75 -14.98 -12.55
N ASP A 268 10.21 -13.76 -12.89
CA ASP A 268 10.43 -12.69 -11.89
C ASP A 268 9.12 -12.22 -11.25
N VAL A 269 8.02 -12.24 -12.01
CA VAL A 269 6.68 -11.95 -11.54
C VAL A 269 5.87 -13.24 -11.58
N PRO A 270 5.23 -13.64 -10.47
CA PRO A 270 4.39 -14.83 -10.42
C PRO A 270 3.23 -14.79 -11.43
N GLU A 271 2.70 -15.95 -11.82
CA GLU A 271 1.55 -16.06 -12.75
C GLU A 271 0.29 -15.33 -12.23
N GLY A 272 0.13 -15.22 -10.91
CA GLY A 272 -0.94 -14.44 -10.26
C GLY A 272 -0.79 -12.91 -10.34
N GLY A 273 0.27 -12.41 -10.98
CA GLY A 273 0.54 -10.98 -11.10
C GLY A 273 1.55 -10.44 -10.07
N PRO A 274 1.78 -9.12 -10.07
CA PRO A 274 2.71 -8.49 -9.15
C PRO A 274 2.26 -8.63 -7.69
N THR A 275 3.20 -8.99 -6.82
CA THR A 275 2.98 -9.09 -5.36
C THR A 275 3.55 -7.86 -4.66
N ILE A 276 3.35 -7.78 -3.33
CA ILE A 276 3.96 -6.74 -2.49
C ILE A 276 5.48 -6.68 -2.67
N MET A 277 6.12 -7.80 -3.01
CA MET A 277 7.56 -7.85 -3.26
C MET A 277 7.98 -7.08 -4.51
N SER A 278 7.10 -6.89 -5.47
CA SER A 278 7.34 -6.02 -6.63
C SER A 278 7.57 -4.58 -6.20
N ALA A 279 6.79 -4.10 -5.25
CA ALA A 279 6.94 -2.77 -4.66
C ALA A 279 8.27 -2.62 -3.91
N VAL A 280 8.64 -3.63 -3.11
CA VAL A 280 9.92 -3.66 -2.37
C VAL A 280 11.12 -3.70 -3.31
N SER A 281 11.00 -4.37 -4.45
CA SER A 281 12.09 -4.51 -5.45
C SER A 281 12.31 -3.24 -6.26
N GLN A 282 11.25 -2.51 -6.60
CA GLN A 282 11.32 -1.24 -7.32
C GLN A 282 11.92 -0.11 -6.49
N THR A 283 11.97 -0.26 -5.18
CA THR A 283 12.57 0.73 -4.30
C THR A 283 14.09 0.63 -4.37
N GLN A 284 14.67 1.10 -5.48
CA GLN A 284 16.12 1.23 -5.59
C GLN A 284 16.66 2.26 -4.59
N ALA A 285 17.81 1.94 -4.10
CA ALA A 285 18.74 2.46 -3.10
C ALA A 285 18.77 3.98 -2.77
N SER A 286 18.03 4.85 -3.41
CA SER A 286 18.29 6.28 -3.29
C SER A 286 17.44 7.03 -2.29
N ALA A 287 16.33 6.52 -1.80
CA ALA A 287 15.66 7.24 -0.72
C ALA A 287 14.43 6.52 -0.17
N PHE A 288 14.41 6.36 1.12
CA PHE A 288 13.20 6.33 1.93
C PHE A 288 12.26 7.51 1.56
N SER A 289 12.81 8.64 1.12
CA SER A 289 12.08 9.77 0.54
C SER A 289 11.42 9.44 -0.79
N ASN A 290 11.93 8.51 -1.59
CA ASN A 290 11.35 8.13 -2.87
C ASN A 290 10.28 7.03 -2.73
N LEU A 291 10.28 6.26 -1.64
CA LEU A 291 9.13 5.43 -1.25
C LEU A 291 7.87 6.29 -1.12
N PHE A 292 8.04 7.52 -0.67
CA PHE A 292 6.97 8.46 -0.41
C PHE A 292 6.70 9.43 -1.56
N SER A 293 7.62 9.59 -2.53
CA SER A 293 7.46 10.55 -3.64
C SER A 293 7.23 9.92 -5.01
N ASN A 294 7.64 8.67 -5.24
CA ASN A 294 7.56 8.02 -6.56
C ASN A 294 6.48 6.92 -6.66
N TRP A 295 5.68 6.72 -5.63
CA TRP A 295 4.56 5.77 -5.67
C TRP A 295 3.33 6.29 -6.43
N HIS A 296 3.46 7.36 -7.20
CA HIS A 296 2.41 7.81 -8.12
C HIS A 296 2.15 6.86 -9.30
N ALA A 297 2.96 5.78 -9.40
CA ALA A 297 2.74 4.67 -10.29
C ALA A 297 2.44 3.41 -9.44
N GLY A 298 1.29 3.39 -8.77
CA GLY A 298 0.74 2.17 -8.17
C GLY A 298 0.42 1.15 -9.25
N PRO A 299 0.37 -0.15 -8.91
CA PRO A 299 -0.08 -1.16 -9.84
C PRO A 299 -1.44 -0.75 -10.38
N ASP A 300 -1.48 -0.66 -11.68
CA ASP A 300 -2.56 -0.09 -12.48
C ASP A 300 -3.93 -0.68 -12.20
N GLY A 301 -4.92 0.19 -12.25
CA GLY A 301 -6.26 -0.11 -12.79
C GLY A 301 -7.20 -0.96 -11.95
N ASP A 302 -6.74 -2.00 -11.27
CA ASP A 302 -7.61 -3.02 -10.71
C ASP A 302 -8.33 -2.59 -9.43
N THR A 303 -7.70 -1.82 -8.55
CA THR A 303 -8.36 -1.25 -7.36
C THR A 303 -9.36 -0.16 -7.72
N TRP A 304 -9.09 0.58 -8.80
CA TRP A 304 -9.99 1.65 -9.27
C TRP A 304 -11.09 1.12 -10.18
N SER A 305 -10.85 0.06 -10.93
CA SER A 305 -11.93 -0.69 -11.58
C SER A 305 -12.83 -1.34 -10.52
N ALA A 306 -12.29 -1.78 -9.38
CA ALA A 306 -13.07 -2.25 -8.24
C ALA A 306 -13.84 -1.11 -7.56
N LEU A 307 -13.29 0.13 -7.47
CA LEU A 307 -14.01 1.30 -6.96
C LEU A 307 -15.11 1.75 -7.92
N ALA A 308 -14.82 1.82 -9.21
CA ALA A 308 -15.83 2.10 -10.22
C ALA A 308 -16.91 1.00 -10.25
N GLN A 309 -16.50 -0.25 -10.04
CA GLN A 309 -17.42 -1.40 -9.97
C GLN A 309 -18.14 -1.46 -8.62
N SER A 310 -17.51 -1.05 -7.51
CA SER A 310 -18.13 -0.91 -6.19
C SER A 310 -19.09 0.27 -6.14
N ALA A 311 -18.73 1.40 -6.74
CA ALA A 311 -19.66 2.52 -6.95
C ALA A 311 -20.87 2.09 -7.82
N GLN A 312 -20.65 1.34 -8.90
CA GLN A 312 -21.71 0.75 -9.72
C GLN A 312 -22.54 -0.30 -8.95
N ASN A 313 -21.94 -1.09 -8.08
CA ASN A 313 -22.63 -2.07 -7.25
C ASN A 313 -23.41 -1.40 -6.12
N TYR A 314 -22.91 -0.31 -5.55
CA TYR A 314 -23.61 0.50 -4.54
C TYR A 314 -24.86 1.16 -5.13
N LEU A 315 -24.76 1.69 -6.33
CA LEU A 315 -25.90 2.25 -7.09
C LEU A 315 -26.88 1.15 -7.49
N GLY A 316 -26.43 -0.07 -7.77
CA GLY A 316 -27.26 -1.26 -8.01
C GLY A 316 -27.97 -1.79 -6.76
N ALA A 317 -27.34 -1.72 -5.58
CA ALA A 317 -27.90 -2.15 -4.30
C ALA A 317 -28.90 -1.14 -3.71
N ALA A 318 -28.82 0.14 -4.07
CA ALA A 318 -29.75 1.19 -3.68
C ALA A 318 -31.12 1.12 -4.40
N GLY A 319 -31.49 -0.02 -5.01
CA GLY A 319 -32.82 -0.28 -5.46
C GLY A 319 -33.10 -0.03 -6.94
N TRP A 320 -32.10 0.12 -7.77
CA TRP A 320 -32.27 0.23 -9.22
C TRP A 320 -32.10 -1.14 -9.89
N ARG A 321 -33.13 -1.98 -9.74
CA ARG A 321 -33.27 -3.12 -10.65
C ARG A 321 -33.41 -2.59 -12.07
N ARG A 322 -32.58 -3.09 -12.98
CA ARG A 322 -32.84 -3.05 -14.42
C ARG A 322 -34.14 -3.80 -14.67
N ASP A 323 -35.23 -3.09 -14.84
CA ASP A 323 -36.33 -3.59 -15.60
C ASP A 323 -36.14 -3.15 -17.06
N ALA A 324 -36.29 -4.14 -17.93
CA ALA A 324 -35.95 -4.30 -19.34
C ALA A 324 -36.08 -3.10 -20.26
#